data_725f31028c6f6e17baf9112d26b584f4
#
_entry.id   725f31028c6f6e17baf9112d26b584f4
#
_cell.length_a   1.000
_cell.length_b   1.000
_cell.length_c   1.000
_cell.angle_alpha   90.00
_cell.angle_beta   90.00
_cell.angle_gamma   90.00
#
_symmetry.space_group_name_H-M   'P 1'
#
loop_
_entity.id
_entity.type
_entity.pdbx_description
1 polymer ?
#
loop_
_entity_poly.entity_id
_entity_poly.type
_entity_poly.pdbx_seq_one_letter_code
_entity_poly.pdbx_strand_id
1 'polypeptide(L)'
;MSQRESRRRNVLFRLFILGQLANDLVDTALRRDKLSPNGFAVASAIRAFQPVTPTQLADLLGMPPTTMSTYLRRLEARRHIRRRPNPDDGRSSLLEVTKLGERYVVAGLPALRGSIAQVHEHLDYPPEELDLALDRLEDAMRRALSRPDEAMRRPGQRARRRAR
;
A
#
# COMPACT_ATOMS: atom_id res chain seq x y z
N MET A 1 21.47 -27.37 4.44
CA MET A 1 20.25 -26.58 4.24
C MET A 1 20.45 -25.69 3.03
N SER A 2 19.69 -25.91 1.94
CA SER A 2 19.88 -25.21 0.66
C SER A 2 19.53 -23.73 0.80
N GLN A 3 20.26 -22.83 0.08
CA GLN A 3 19.95 -21.39 0.02
C GLN A 3 18.50 -21.14 -0.44
N ARG A 4 17.91 -22.05 -1.24
CA ARG A 4 16.49 -21.99 -1.67
C ARG A 4 15.52 -22.23 -0.51
N GLU A 5 15.86 -23.11 0.46
CA GLU A 5 15.03 -23.36 1.64
C GLU A 5 15.08 -22.21 2.64
N SER A 6 16.25 -21.56 2.81
CA SER A 6 16.39 -20.37 3.64
C SER A 6 15.57 -19.19 3.08
N ARG A 7 15.56 -19.00 1.75
CA ARG A 7 14.74 -17.96 1.08
C ARG A 7 13.24 -18.23 1.23
N ARG A 8 12.79 -19.49 1.20
CA ARG A 8 11.36 -19.84 1.39
C ARG A 8 10.85 -19.57 2.80
N ARG A 9 11.71 -19.59 3.82
CA ARG A 9 11.33 -19.37 5.23
C ARG A 9 11.25 -17.90 5.62
N ASN A 10 11.88 -16.98 4.90
CA ASN A 10 11.86 -15.55 5.22
C ASN A 10 10.71 -14.86 4.48
N VAL A 11 9.55 -14.79 5.13
CA VAL A 11 8.36 -14.15 4.59
C VAL A 11 8.61 -12.67 4.22
N LEU A 12 9.37 -11.92 5.02
CA LEU A 12 9.65 -10.51 4.75
C LEU A 12 10.49 -10.33 3.49
N PHE A 13 11.47 -11.21 3.26
CA PHE A 13 12.27 -11.17 2.03
C PHE A 13 11.43 -11.50 0.79
N ARG A 14 10.50 -12.46 0.90
CA ARG A 14 9.58 -12.76 -0.20
C ARG A 14 8.66 -11.59 -0.50
N LEU A 15 8.11 -10.93 0.54
CA LEU A 15 7.28 -9.75 0.39
C LEU A 15 8.04 -8.58 -0.26
N PHE A 16 9.31 -8.41 0.09
CA PHE A 16 10.15 -7.43 -0.59
C PHE A 16 10.25 -7.71 -2.10
N ILE A 17 10.53 -8.97 -2.49
CA ILE A 17 10.59 -9.35 -3.91
C ILE A 17 9.24 -9.17 -4.60
N LEU A 18 8.15 -9.63 -3.97
CA LEU A 18 6.80 -9.48 -4.53
C LEU A 18 6.42 -8.02 -4.69
N GLY A 19 6.79 -7.17 -3.74
CA GLY A 19 6.59 -5.72 -3.83
C GLY A 19 7.31 -5.09 -5.03
N GLN A 20 8.57 -5.51 -5.32
CA GLN A 20 9.29 -5.04 -6.51
C GLN A 20 8.60 -5.49 -7.79
N LEU A 21 8.22 -6.77 -7.90
CA LEU A 21 7.52 -7.30 -9.07
C LEU A 21 6.16 -6.62 -9.28
N ALA A 22 5.41 -6.39 -8.21
CA ALA A 22 4.14 -5.68 -8.29
C ALA A 22 4.33 -4.22 -8.77
N ASN A 23 5.35 -3.52 -8.26
CA ASN A 23 5.68 -2.17 -8.72
C ASN A 23 6.05 -2.15 -10.21
N ASP A 24 6.86 -3.11 -10.67
CA ASP A 24 7.27 -3.21 -12.07
C ASP A 24 6.07 -3.49 -12.99
N LEU A 25 5.13 -4.35 -12.57
CA LEU A 25 3.89 -4.63 -13.30
C LEU A 25 3.03 -3.37 -13.42
N VAL A 26 2.81 -2.66 -12.31
CA VAL A 26 2.00 -1.42 -12.30
C VAL A 26 2.69 -0.32 -13.12
N ASP A 27 4.01 -0.15 -12.99
CA ASP A 27 4.76 0.84 -13.78
C ASP A 27 4.65 0.54 -15.27
N THR A 28 4.82 -0.72 -15.66
CA THR A 28 4.69 -1.16 -17.06
C THR A 28 3.28 -0.91 -17.58
N ALA A 29 2.24 -1.22 -16.82
CA ALA A 29 0.85 -1.00 -17.19
C ALA A 29 0.54 0.48 -17.41
N LEU A 30 0.96 1.35 -16.49
CA LEU A 30 0.61 2.76 -16.48
C LEU A 30 1.51 3.64 -17.36
N ARG A 31 2.66 3.11 -17.82
CA ARG A 31 3.65 3.86 -18.64
C ARG A 31 3.06 4.37 -19.95
N ARG A 32 2.18 3.60 -20.58
CA ARG A 32 1.53 3.98 -21.85
C ARG A 32 0.71 5.26 -21.70
N ASP A 33 0.02 5.42 -20.58
CA ASP A 33 -0.84 6.57 -20.29
C ASP A 33 -0.09 7.69 -19.55
N LYS A 34 1.24 7.58 -19.42
CA LYS A 34 2.10 8.55 -18.69
C LYS A 34 1.63 8.81 -17.26
N LEU A 35 1.04 7.79 -16.62
CA LEU A 35 0.56 7.85 -15.25
C LEU A 35 1.69 7.47 -14.30
N SER A 36 1.78 8.16 -13.16
CA SER A 36 2.70 7.78 -12.09
C SER A 36 2.06 6.69 -11.23
N PRO A 37 2.66 5.49 -11.06
CA PRO A 37 2.09 4.39 -10.28
C PRO A 37 1.63 4.81 -8.88
N ASN A 38 2.52 5.42 -8.11
CA ASN A 38 2.18 5.87 -6.75
C ASN A 38 1.15 7.00 -6.75
N GLY A 39 1.23 7.94 -7.71
CA GLY A 39 0.23 9.00 -7.86
C GLY A 39 -1.14 8.43 -8.21
N PHE A 40 -1.17 7.42 -9.07
CA PHE A 40 -2.39 6.68 -9.44
C PHE A 40 -2.97 5.94 -8.24
N ALA A 41 -2.14 5.22 -7.48
CA ALA A 41 -2.58 4.49 -6.28
C ALA A 41 -3.18 5.44 -5.23
N VAL A 42 -2.52 6.56 -4.94
CA VAL A 42 -3.02 7.57 -3.98
C VAL A 42 -4.33 8.18 -4.47
N ALA A 43 -4.44 8.56 -5.76
CA ALA A 43 -5.67 9.13 -6.30
C ALA A 43 -6.82 8.11 -6.31
N SER A 44 -6.53 6.84 -6.61
CA SER A 44 -7.51 5.74 -6.57
C SER A 44 -8.00 5.48 -5.15
N ALA A 45 -7.13 5.52 -4.15
CA ALA A 45 -7.51 5.38 -2.76
C ALA A 45 -8.38 6.57 -2.29
N ILE A 46 -8.02 7.81 -2.64
CA ILE A 46 -8.89 8.98 -2.34
C ILE A 46 -10.27 8.77 -2.98
N ARG A 47 -10.33 8.36 -4.24
CA ARG A 47 -11.59 8.10 -4.95
C ARG A 47 -12.47 7.06 -4.23
N ALA A 48 -11.87 6.01 -3.73
CA ALA A 48 -12.58 4.91 -3.07
C ALA A 48 -13.07 5.26 -1.65
N PHE A 49 -12.30 6.08 -0.91
CA PHE A 49 -12.52 6.34 0.51
C PHE A 49 -12.91 7.79 0.84
N GLN A 50 -13.11 8.64 -0.18
CA GLN A 50 -13.49 10.03 0.04
C GLN A 50 -14.88 10.17 0.72
N PRO A 51 -15.04 11.15 1.62
CA PRO A 51 -14.03 12.10 2.09
C PRO A 51 -13.07 11.45 3.09
N VAL A 52 -11.76 11.66 2.93
CA VAL A 52 -10.71 11.04 3.75
C VAL A 52 -9.65 12.06 4.16
N THR A 53 -9.12 11.98 5.38
CA THR A 53 -8.02 12.85 5.81
C THR A 53 -6.67 12.33 5.30
N PRO A 54 -5.64 13.20 5.17
CA PRO A 54 -4.27 12.77 4.84
C PRO A 54 -3.70 11.70 5.77
N THR A 55 -4.01 11.77 7.07
CA THR A 55 -3.55 10.81 8.08
C THR A 55 -4.21 9.44 7.84
N GLN A 56 -5.54 9.40 7.74
CA GLN A 56 -6.25 8.17 7.44
C GLN A 56 -5.77 7.51 6.14
N LEU A 57 -5.50 8.32 5.12
CA LEU A 57 -5.00 7.82 3.84
C LEU A 57 -3.57 7.26 3.95
N ALA A 58 -2.71 7.92 4.74
CA ALA A 58 -1.35 7.44 5.02
C ALA A 58 -1.37 6.10 5.75
N ASP A 59 -2.21 5.96 6.77
CA ASP A 59 -2.40 4.72 7.54
C ASP A 59 -2.96 3.60 6.66
N LEU A 60 -3.97 3.91 5.83
CA LEU A 60 -4.59 2.97 4.90
C LEU A 60 -3.57 2.38 3.93
N LEU A 61 -2.72 3.23 3.34
CA LEU A 61 -1.72 2.83 2.35
C LEU A 61 -0.38 2.40 2.97
N GLY A 62 -0.25 2.41 4.29
CA GLY A 62 1.01 2.10 4.97
C GLY A 62 2.16 3.04 4.59
N MET A 63 1.85 4.29 4.21
CA MET A 63 2.83 5.26 3.73
C MET A 63 3.27 6.22 4.86
N PRO A 64 4.57 6.56 4.95
CA PRO A 64 5.02 7.63 5.85
C PRO A 64 4.32 8.96 5.51
N PRO A 65 3.92 9.77 6.52
CA PRO A 65 3.23 11.06 6.30
C PRO A 65 3.97 12.02 5.37
N THR A 66 5.31 12.02 5.40
CA THR A 66 6.16 12.83 4.52
C THR A 66 6.04 12.41 3.06
N THR A 67 6.02 11.11 2.80
CA THR A 67 5.82 10.52 1.47
C THR A 67 4.42 10.85 0.95
N MET A 68 3.39 10.61 1.77
CA MET A 68 2.00 10.95 1.46
C MET A 68 1.87 12.43 1.10
N SER A 69 2.40 13.35 1.92
CA SER A 69 2.37 14.80 1.66
C SER A 69 2.98 15.18 0.32
N THR A 70 4.01 14.46 -0.13
CA THR A 70 4.65 14.70 -1.43
C THR A 70 3.72 14.31 -2.59
N TYR A 71 3.04 13.16 -2.50
CA TYR A 71 2.07 12.75 -3.53
C TYR A 71 0.84 13.65 -3.55
N LEU A 72 0.30 14.03 -2.39
CA LEU A 72 -0.83 14.94 -2.31
C LEU A 72 -0.52 16.28 -2.97
N ARG A 73 0.62 16.92 -2.68
CA ARG A 73 1.04 18.17 -3.33
C ARG A 73 1.11 18.04 -4.86
N ARG A 74 1.63 16.92 -5.38
CA ARG A 74 1.71 16.69 -6.83
C ARG A 74 0.33 16.52 -7.46
N LEU A 75 -0.59 15.82 -6.81
CA LEU A 75 -1.96 15.64 -7.27
C LEU A 75 -2.76 16.94 -7.20
N GLU A 76 -2.57 17.76 -6.15
CA GLU A 76 -3.16 19.09 -6.02
C GLU A 76 -2.66 20.05 -7.10
N ALA A 77 -1.34 20.12 -7.33
CA ALA A 77 -0.74 20.93 -8.37
C ALA A 77 -1.28 20.60 -9.78
N ARG A 78 -1.62 19.33 -10.02
CA ARG A 78 -2.26 18.86 -11.26
C ARG A 78 -3.79 18.97 -11.23
N ARG A 79 -4.36 19.51 -10.17
CA ARG A 79 -5.81 19.64 -9.94
C ARG A 79 -6.57 18.31 -10.01
N HIS A 80 -5.90 17.19 -9.70
CA HIS A 80 -6.55 15.88 -9.63
C HIS A 80 -7.35 15.71 -8.34
N ILE A 81 -6.90 16.34 -7.26
CA ILE A 81 -7.57 16.34 -5.96
C ILE A 81 -7.77 17.76 -5.45
N ARG A 82 -8.66 17.92 -4.49
CA ARG A 82 -8.88 19.15 -3.74
C ARG A 82 -8.96 18.86 -2.25
N ARG A 83 -8.69 19.88 -1.43
CA ARG A 83 -8.93 19.85 0.01
C ARG A 83 -10.19 20.63 0.35
N ARG A 84 -10.92 20.13 1.34
CA ARG A 84 -12.00 20.84 2.02
C ARG A 84 -11.68 20.96 3.51
N PRO A 85 -12.20 22.00 4.20
CA PRO A 85 -12.19 22.02 5.66
C PRO A 85 -12.87 20.76 6.20
N ASN A 86 -12.31 20.19 7.27
CA ASN A 86 -12.96 19.10 7.98
C ASN A 86 -13.92 19.71 9.02
N PRO A 87 -15.23 19.46 8.94
CA PRO A 87 -16.19 20.03 9.89
C PRO A 87 -16.02 19.48 11.31
N ASP A 88 -15.47 18.27 11.43
CA ASP A 88 -15.31 17.58 12.71
C ASP A 88 -13.96 17.91 13.39
N ASP A 89 -13.00 18.46 12.63
CA ASP A 89 -11.68 18.81 13.14
C ASP A 89 -11.06 19.94 12.29
N GLY A 90 -11.15 21.16 12.78
CA GLY A 90 -10.63 22.36 12.10
C GLY A 90 -9.11 22.40 11.88
N ARG A 91 -8.35 21.45 12.45
CA ARG A 91 -6.90 21.29 12.24
C ARG A 91 -6.57 20.37 11.07
N SER A 92 -7.54 19.62 10.57
CA SER A 92 -7.38 18.68 9.47
C SER A 92 -8.15 19.11 8.22
N SER A 93 -7.89 18.46 7.10
CA SER A 93 -8.59 18.70 5.85
C SER A 93 -9.07 17.37 5.27
N LEU A 94 -10.18 17.41 4.56
CA LEU A 94 -10.71 16.29 3.80
C LEU A 94 -10.24 16.36 2.36
N LEU A 95 -9.85 15.22 1.82
CA LEU A 95 -9.41 15.05 0.43
C LEU A 95 -10.56 14.52 -0.41
N GLU A 96 -10.68 15.04 -1.62
CA GLU A 96 -11.63 14.58 -2.63
C GLU A 96 -11.00 14.61 -4.02
N VAL A 97 -11.39 13.69 -4.89
CA VAL A 97 -11.02 13.77 -6.30
C VAL A 97 -11.86 14.84 -7.01
N THR A 98 -11.24 15.53 -7.95
CA THR A 98 -11.92 16.45 -8.87
C THR A 98 -12.45 15.68 -10.09
N LYS A 99 -13.23 16.34 -10.94
CA LYS A 99 -13.62 15.76 -12.27
C LYS A 99 -12.40 15.38 -13.11
N LEU A 100 -11.29 16.11 -12.99
CA LEU A 100 -10.04 15.80 -13.68
C LEU A 100 -9.34 14.59 -13.05
N GLY A 101 -9.35 14.51 -11.71
CA GLY A 101 -8.84 13.36 -10.98
C GLY A 101 -9.63 12.09 -11.24
N GLU A 102 -10.95 12.19 -11.35
CA GLU A 102 -11.79 11.06 -11.75
C GLU A 102 -11.37 10.51 -13.13
N ARG A 103 -11.20 11.39 -14.12
CA ARG A 103 -10.71 10.99 -15.45
C ARG A 103 -9.32 10.39 -15.41
N TYR A 104 -8.43 10.93 -14.57
CA TYR A 104 -7.07 10.41 -14.37
C TYR A 104 -7.11 8.96 -13.83
N VAL A 105 -7.95 8.68 -12.82
CA VAL A 105 -8.08 7.33 -12.27
C VAL A 105 -8.75 6.39 -13.28
N VAL A 106 -9.85 6.81 -13.90
CA VAL A 106 -10.58 5.97 -14.86
C VAL A 106 -9.70 5.58 -16.05
N ALA A 107 -8.84 6.46 -16.53
CA ALA A 107 -7.93 6.18 -17.64
C ALA A 107 -6.92 5.05 -17.34
N GLY A 108 -6.47 4.92 -16.09
CA GLY A 108 -5.50 3.88 -15.71
C GLY A 108 -6.13 2.52 -15.37
N LEU A 109 -7.43 2.47 -15.09
CA LEU A 109 -8.09 1.22 -14.69
C LEU A 109 -8.00 0.09 -15.72
N PRO A 110 -8.18 0.29 -17.04
CA PRO A 110 -8.08 -0.80 -18.01
C PRO A 110 -6.69 -1.44 -18.03
N ALA A 111 -5.63 -0.63 -17.98
CA ALA A 111 -4.25 -1.12 -17.97
C ALA A 111 -3.96 -1.95 -16.71
N LEU A 112 -4.41 -1.47 -15.54
CA LEU A 112 -4.26 -2.20 -14.29
C LEU A 112 -5.02 -3.53 -14.30
N ARG A 113 -6.28 -3.53 -14.78
CA ARG A 113 -7.07 -4.76 -14.92
C ARG A 113 -6.41 -5.78 -15.85
N GLY A 114 -5.81 -5.32 -16.96
CA GLY A 114 -5.07 -6.18 -17.86
C GLY A 114 -3.88 -6.86 -17.17
N SER A 115 -3.11 -6.12 -16.37
CA SER A 115 -1.99 -6.69 -15.60
C SER A 115 -2.47 -7.69 -14.53
N ILE A 116 -3.56 -7.40 -13.85
CA ILE A 116 -4.16 -8.32 -12.87
C ILE A 116 -4.62 -9.61 -13.57
N ALA A 117 -5.31 -9.51 -14.70
CA ALA A 117 -5.73 -10.67 -15.48
C ALA A 117 -4.55 -11.55 -15.91
N GLN A 118 -3.44 -10.94 -16.37
CA GLN A 118 -2.22 -11.68 -16.69
C GLN A 118 -1.63 -12.41 -15.49
N VAL A 119 -1.64 -11.80 -14.30
CA VAL A 119 -1.19 -12.50 -13.08
C VAL A 119 -2.09 -13.69 -12.79
N HIS A 120 -3.42 -13.52 -12.88
CA HIS A 120 -4.39 -14.60 -12.64
C HIS A 120 -4.25 -15.76 -13.62
N GLU A 121 -3.93 -15.50 -14.90
CA GLU A 121 -3.67 -16.55 -15.91
C GLU A 121 -2.49 -17.47 -15.55
N HIS A 122 -1.55 -16.97 -14.75
CA HIS A 122 -0.35 -17.72 -14.31
C HIS A 122 -0.46 -18.26 -12.88
N LEU A 123 -1.61 -18.12 -12.22
CA LEU A 123 -1.84 -18.70 -10.90
C LEU A 123 -2.33 -20.15 -11.05
N ASP A 124 -1.73 -21.05 -10.27
CA ASP A 124 -2.11 -22.46 -10.22
C ASP A 124 -3.28 -22.75 -9.25
N TYR A 125 -3.92 -21.70 -8.73
CA TYR A 125 -5.01 -21.77 -7.75
C TYR A 125 -5.98 -20.60 -7.90
N PRO A 126 -7.22 -20.70 -7.33
CA PRO A 126 -8.23 -19.66 -7.45
C PRO A 126 -7.77 -18.31 -6.90
N PRO A 127 -8.05 -17.19 -7.59
CA PRO A 127 -7.70 -15.85 -7.13
C PRO A 127 -8.22 -15.51 -5.73
N GLU A 128 -9.38 -16.04 -5.34
CA GLU A 128 -10.02 -15.84 -4.05
C GLU A 128 -9.19 -16.40 -2.88
N GLU A 129 -8.47 -17.50 -3.13
CA GLU A 129 -7.55 -18.07 -2.14
C GLU A 129 -6.33 -17.18 -1.92
N LEU A 130 -5.86 -16.50 -2.98
CA LEU A 130 -4.79 -15.51 -2.89
C LEU A 130 -5.25 -14.31 -2.08
N ASP A 131 -6.42 -13.76 -2.38
CA ASP A 131 -6.96 -12.59 -1.68
C ASP A 131 -7.09 -12.88 -0.18
N LEU A 132 -7.68 -14.03 0.18
CA LEU A 132 -7.80 -14.45 1.58
C LEU A 132 -6.43 -14.61 2.28
N ALA A 133 -5.42 -15.13 1.56
CA ALA A 133 -4.08 -15.29 2.11
C ALA A 133 -3.39 -13.94 2.33
N LEU A 134 -3.58 -13.00 1.41
CA LEU A 134 -3.06 -11.63 1.52
C LEU A 134 -3.72 -10.87 2.66
N ASP A 135 -5.04 -10.94 2.82
CA ASP A 135 -5.78 -10.32 3.92
C ASP A 135 -5.27 -10.81 5.29
N ARG A 136 -5.13 -12.13 5.43
CA ARG A 136 -4.60 -12.72 6.68
C ARG A 136 -3.17 -12.29 6.98
N LEU A 137 -2.34 -12.16 5.93
CA LEU A 137 -0.96 -11.71 6.08
C LEU A 137 -0.90 -10.23 6.46
N GLU A 138 -1.69 -9.39 5.81
CA GLU A 138 -1.79 -7.97 6.12
C GLU A 138 -2.22 -7.76 7.58
N ASP A 139 -3.27 -8.43 8.01
CA ASP A 139 -3.74 -8.41 9.39
C ASP A 139 -2.67 -8.84 10.40
N ALA A 140 -1.90 -9.88 10.09
CA ALA A 140 -0.83 -10.37 10.94
C ALA A 140 0.30 -9.33 11.05
N MET A 141 0.65 -8.69 9.93
CA MET A 141 1.69 -7.63 9.89
C MET A 141 1.24 -6.38 10.65
N ARG A 142 -0.01 -5.93 10.49
CA ARG A 142 -0.57 -4.79 11.24
C ARG A 142 -0.55 -5.06 12.74
N ARG A 143 -0.94 -6.26 13.17
CA ARG A 143 -0.86 -6.66 14.59
C ARG A 143 0.58 -6.73 15.12
N ALA A 144 1.53 -7.18 14.32
CA ALA A 144 2.95 -7.21 14.70
C ALA A 144 3.51 -5.79 14.88
N LEU A 145 3.14 -4.86 14.01
CA LEU A 145 3.53 -3.45 14.10
C LEU A 145 2.91 -2.72 15.30
N SER A 146 1.71 -3.14 15.73
CA SER A 146 1.03 -2.57 16.90
C SER A 146 1.65 -3.00 18.24
N ARG A 147 2.59 -3.98 18.25
CA ARG A 147 3.30 -4.48 19.43
C ARG A 147 4.81 -4.33 19.33
N PRO A 148 5.35 -3.10 19.23
CA PRO A 148 6.78 -2.89 18.92
C PRO A 148 7.71 -3.40 20.04
N ASP A 149 7.28 -3.44 21.31
CA ASP A 149 8.19 -3.70 22.46
C ASP A 149 8.52 -5.17 22.71
N GLU A 150 7.75 -6.13 22.24
CA GLU A 150 8.04 -7.56 22.46
C GLU A 150 8.96 -8.17 21.40
N ALA A 151 8.90 -7.69 20.15
CA ALA A 151 9.68 -8.24 19.04
C ALA A 151 11.14 -7.76 19.03
N MET A 152 11.46 -6.62 19.65
CA MET A 152 12.81 -6.03 19.71
C MET A 152 13.64 -6.48 20.91
N ARG A 153 13.12 -7.23 21.85
CA ARG A 153 13.90 -7.80 22.95
C ARG A 153 14.77 -8.94 22.45
N ARG A 154 16.06 -8.68 22.30
CA ARG A 154 17.07 -9.67 21.89
C ARG A 154 16.98 -10.92 22.78
N PRO A 155 17.13 -12.16 22.24
CA PRO A 155 17.03 -13.41 23.01
C PRO A 155 17.93 -13.50 24.22
N GLY A 156 19.01 -12.72 24.31
CA GLY A 156 19.96 -12.73 25.42
C GLY A 156 19.54 -12.00 26.70
N GLN A 157 18.46 -11.19 26.69
CA GLN A 157 18.03 -10.47 27.91
C GLN A 157 17.04 -11.26 28.78
N ARG A 158 16.45 -12.33 28.25
CA ARG A 158 15.54 -13.22 29.04
C ARG A 158 16.30 -14.10 30.06
N ALA A 159 17.56 -14.43 29.78
CA ALA A 159 18.35 -15.30 30.66
C ALA A 159 18.82 -14.61 31.97
N ARG A 160 19.02 -13.28 31.95
CA ARG A 160 19.55 -12.55 33.13
C ARG A 160 18.52 -12.19 34.20
N ARG A 161 17.21 -12.32 33.95
CA ARG A 161 16.13 -12.01 34.93
C ARG A 161 15.64 -13.23 35.71
N ARG A 162 16.00 -14.46 35.32
CA ARG A 162 15.70 -15.69 36.09
C ARG A 162 16.80 -16.14 37.03
N ALA A 163 17.93 -15.40 37.08
CA ALA A 163 19.08 -15.72 37.92
C ALA A 163 19.29 -14.67 39.06
N ARG A 164 18.23 -13.95 39.45
CA ARG A 164 18.22 -13.14 40.69
C ARG A 164 17.00 -13.46 41.49
#